data_494a5c94cc202c21e492dc296aa338cc
#
_entry.id   494a5c94cc202c21e492dc296aa338cc
#
_cell.length_a   1.000
_cell.length_b   1.000
_cell.length_c   1.000
_cell.angle_alpha   90.00
_cell.angle_beta   90.00
_cell.angle_gamma   90.00
#
_symmetry.space_group_name_H-M   'P 1'
#
loop_
_entity.id
_entity.type
_entity.pdbx_description
1 polymer ?
#
loop_
_entity_poly.entity_id
_entity_poly.type
_entity_poly.pdbx_seq_one_letter_code
_entity_poly.pdbx_strand_id
1 'polypeptide(L)'
;MVLKVNGQLENITLPNIDGSLFELESLKGKKVLISFHRFATCPFCNLHIHQLVKNFDSFSDEFTIVAIFDSPLSHLQKHAEDHHAPFAILADDSNAYYQRFNVERSVLKTIKGFIKRFPTLLYAMFVKGYWPFPIKGNIFSMPLEILIDGKGIIQHIHKGRDEGDHLSLDEVKKFSKLGSIPLNINNK
;
A
#
# COMPACT_ATOMS: atom_id res chain seq x y z
N MET A 1 10.80 9.44 11.75
CA MET A 1 11.22 10.24 10.57
C MET A 1 10.05 11.07 10.06
N VAL A 2 10.26 12.30 9.62
CA VAL A 2 9.20 13.09 8.97
C VAL A 2 9.34 12.92 7.46
N LEU A 3 8.35 12.29 6.83
CA LEU A 3 8.29 12.17 5.37
C LEU A 3 8.10 13.55 4.73
N LYS A 4 8.92 13.88 3.75
CA LYS A 4 8.82 15.14 2.99
C LYS A 4 9.05 14.86 1.50
N VAL A 5 8.25 15.50 0.65
CA VAL A 5 8.51 15.53 -0.79
C VAL A 5 9.89 16.15 -1.05
N ASN A 6 10.61 15.61 -2.01
CA ASN A 6 12.01 15.88 -2.32
C ASN A 6 13.01 15.41 -1.25
N GLY A 7 12.57 14.69 -0.21
CA GLY A 7 13.46 14.03 0.75
C GLY A 7 13.87 12.63 0.29
N GLN A 8 15.04 12.18 0.74
CA GLN A 8 15.48 10.80 0.55
C GLN A 8 14.68 9.87 1.46
N LEU A 9 14.10 8.81 0.89
CA LEU A 9 13.50 7.75 1.69
C LEU A 9 14.61 6.85 2.22
N GLU A 10 14.50 6.45 3.49
CA GLU A 10 15.42 5.49 4.10
C GLU A 10 15.19 4.08 3.54
N ASN A 11 16.20 3.21 3.66
CA ASN A 11 16.07 1.81 3.29
C ASN A 11 14.99 1.11 4.14
N ILE A 12 14.19 0.27 3.51
CA ILE A 12 13.19 -0.58 4.16
C ILE A 12 13.68 -2.01 4.02
N THR A 13 13.83 -2.69 5.16
CA THR A 13 14.24 -4.09 5.22
C THR A 13 13.16 -4.87 5.97
N LEU A 14 12.42 -5.72 5.28
CA LEU A 14 11.29 -6.48 5.82
C LEU A 14 11.20 -7.87 5.20
N PRO A 15 10.64 -8.88 5.91
CA PRO A 15 10.38 -10.18 5.33
C PRO A 15 9.29 -10.12 4.26
N ASN A 16 9.54 -10.76 3.12
CA ASN A 16 8.61 -10.94 2.01
C ASN A 16 7.81 -12.24 2.17
N ILE A 17 6.64 -12.31 1.54
CA ILE A 17 5.77 -13.51 1.60
C ILE A 17 6.42 -14.77 1.03
N ASP A 18 7.40 -14.65 0.14
CA ASP A 18 8.20 -15.79 -0.38
C ASP A 18 9.24 -16.31 0.61
N GLY A 19 9.34 -15.70 1.79
CA GLY A 19 10.31 -16.04 2.83
C GLY A 19 11.67 -15.35 2.69
N SER A 20 11.91 -14.60 1.64
CA SER A 20 13.14 -13.81 1.47
C SER A 20 13.14 -12.56 2.35
N LEU A 21 14.32 -12.01 2.59
CA LEU A 21 14.46 -10.68 3.16
C LEU A 21 14.51 -9.65 2.04
N PHE A 22 13.55 -8.75 2.04
CA PHE A 22 13.49 -7.66 1.07
C PHE A 22 14.27 -6.44 1.56
N GLU A 23 14.97 -5.79 0.66
CA GLU A 23 15.64 -4.50 0.88
C GLU A 23 15.24 -3.52 -0.23
N LEU A 24 14.75 -2.33 0.15
CA LEU A 24 14.32 -1.32 -0.82
C LEU A 24 15.47 -0.87 -1.75
N GLU A 25 16.69 -0.89 -1.25
CA GLU A 25 17.90 -0.56 -2.05
C GLU A 25 18.09 -1.47 -3.27
N SER A 26 17.55 -2.70 -3.24
CA SER A 26 17.58 -3.62 -4.40
C SER A 26 16.79 -3.10 -5.61
N LEU A 27 15.90 -2.14 -5.38
CA LEU A 27 15.09 -1.49 -6.42
C LEU A 27 15.69 -0.18 -6.94
N LYS A 28 16.94 0.12 -6.60
CA LYS A 28 17.62 1.32 -7.07
C LYS A 28 17.60 1.40 -8.61
N GLY A 29 17.25 2.55 -9.13
CA GLY A 29 17.04 2.76 -10.57
C GLY A 29 15.57 2.66 -11.00
N LYS A 30 14.70 2.01 -10.21
CA LYS A 30 13.27 1.92 -10.49
C LYS A 30 12.46 2.97 -9.76
N LYS A 31 11.40 3.46 -10.39
CA LYS A 31 10.33 4.19 -9.70
C LYS A 31 9.50 3.20 -8.87
N VAL A 32 9.11 3.58 -7.65
CA VAL A 32 8.43 2.65 -6.75
C VAL A 32 7.20 3.30 -6.11
N LEU A 33 6.09 2.58 -6.08
CA LEU A 33 4.98 2.82 -5.17
C LEU A 33 5.20 2.00 -3.90
N ILE A 34 5.36 2.64 -2.76
CA ILE A 34 5.34 1.99 -1.44
C ILE A 34 3.97 2.23 -0.83
N SER A 35 3.21 1.15 -0.60
CA SER A 35 1.84 1.21 -0.12
C SER A 35 1.71 0.49 1.21
N PHE A 36 1.37 1.23 2.27
CA PHE A 36 1.10 0.70 3.60
C PHE A 36 -0.38 0.34 3.73
N HIS A 37 -0.61 -0.92 3.99
CA HIS A 37 -1.93 -1.53 4.15
C HIS A 37 -2.22 -1.82 5.62
N ARG A 38 -3.44 -2.19 5.94
CA ARG A 38 -3.82 -2.66 7.27
C ARG A 38 -3.40 -4.12 7.47
N PHE A 39 -4.24 -4.95 7.97
CA PHE A 39 -4.01 -6.39 8.20
C PHE A 39 -4.29 -7.24 6.94
N ALA A 40 -3.70 -8.44 6.88
CA ALA A 40 -3.72 -9.30 5.68
C ALA A 40 -5.15 -9.64 5.15
N THR A 41 -6.12 -9.86 6.05
CA THR A 41 -7.52 -10.18 5.68
C THR A 41 -8.41 -8.94 5.46
N CYS A 42 -7.84 -7.73 5.38
CA CYS A 42 -8.60 -6.50 5.18
C CYS A 42 -9.27 -6.47 3.79
N PRO A 43 -10.62 -6.39 3.69
CA PRO A 43 -11.30 -6.43 2.40
C PRO A 43 -10.89 -5.30 1.45
N PHE A 44 -10.74 -4.08 1.95
CA PHE A 44 -10.32 -2.92 1.15
C PHE A 44 -8.88 -3.05 0.66
N CYS A 45 -7.98 -3.55 1.52
CA CYS A 45 -6.58 -3.78 1.17
C CYS A 45 -6.46 -4.84 0.06
N ASN A 46 -7.20 -5.95 0.20
CA ASN A 46 -7.20 -7.02 -0.81
C ASN A 46 -7.82 -6.55 -2.14
N LEU A 47 -8.86 -5.71 -2.11
CA LEU A 47 -9.38 -5.08 -3.34
C LEU A 47 -8.33 -4.20 -4.02
N HIS A 48 -7.60 -3.40 -3.25
CA HIS A 48 -6.56 -2.53 -3.79
C HIS A 48 -5.41 -3.35 -4.40
N ILE A 49 -4.88 -4.34 -3.68
CA ILE A 49 -3.87 -5.27 -4.20
C ILE A 49 -4.36 -5.94 -5.49
N HIS A 50 -5.58 -6.46 -5.50
CA HIS A 50 -6.16 -7.06 -6.70
C HIS A 50 -6.20 -6.09 -7.90
N GLN A 51 -6.54 -4.83 -7.68
CA GLN A 51 -6.54 -3.79 -8.72
C GLN A 51 -5.12 -3.50 -9.23
N LEU A 52 -4.14 -3.41 -8.33
CA LEU A 52 -2.73 -3.20 -8.69
C LEU A 52 -2.19 -4.36 -9.51
N VAL A 53 -2.44 -5.61 -9.09
CA VAL A 53 -2.03 -6.82 -9.82
C VAL A 53 -2.66 -6.86 -11.21
N LYS A 54 -3.99 -6.67 -11.31
CA LYS A 54 -4.71 -6.69 -12.59
C LYS A 54 -4.21 -5.65 -13.59
N ASN A 55 -3.67 -4.54 -13.11
CA ASN A 55 -3.20 -3.44 -13.95
C ASN A 55 -1.68 -3.37 -14.05
N PHE A 56 -0.94 -4.36 -13.51
CA PHE A 56 0.52 -4.27 -13.39
C PHE A 56 1.21 -4.08 -14.74
N ASP A 57 0.80 -4.84 -15.76
CA ASP A 57 1.35 -4.76 -17.13
C ASP A 57 1.08 -3.42 -17.82
N SER A 58 0.22 -2.57 -17.26
CA SER A 58 -0.05 -1.23 -17.80
C SER A 58 0.88 -0.14 -17.25
N PHE A 59 1.70 -0.48 -16.25
CA PHE A 59 2.74 0.39 -15.73
C PHE A 59 4.01 0.32 -16.61
N SER A 60 4.95 1.24 -16.38
CA SER A 60 6.25 1.22 -17.06
C SER A 60 7.13 0.09 -16.52
N ASP A 61 8.00 -0.50 -17.35
CA ASP A 61 8.98 -1.54 -16.94
C ASP A 61 9.98 -1.03 -15.89
N GLU A 62 10.19 0.29 -15.83
CA GLU A 62 11.03 0.96 -14.83
C GLU A 62 10.27 1.27 -13.52
N PHE A 63 9.06 0.72 -13.35
CA PHE A 63 8.23 0.93 -12.16
C PHE A 63 7.95 -0.40 -11.46
N THR A 64 7.84 -0.36 -10.14
CA THR A 64 7.37 -1.49 -9.36
C THR A 64 6.60 -1.04 -8.12
N ILE A 65 6.07 -1.99 -7.37
CA ILE A 65 5.25 -1.78 -6.18
C ILE A 65 5.87 -2.53 -5.01
N VAL A 66 5.76 -1.97 -3.83
CA VAL A 66 6.07 -2.61 -2.56
C VAL A 66 4.87 -2.41 -1.65
N ALA A 67 4.15 -3.49 -1.36
CA ALA A 67 3.02 -3.49 -0.45
C ALA A 67 3.45 -3.95 0.94
N ILE A 68 3.18 -3.16 1.98
CA ILE A 68 3.58 -3.45 3.36
C ILE A 68 2.32 -3.62 4.21
N PHE A 69 2.24 -4.73 4.92
CA PHE A 69 1.10 -5.07 5.77
C PHE A 69 1.47 -5.07 7.25
N ASP A 70 0.59 -4.49 8.07
CA ASP A 70 0.57 -4.62 9.53
C ASP A 70 0.04 -6.02 9.88
N SER A 71 0.88 -7.03 9.74
CA SER A 71 0.47 -8.42 9.92
C SER A 71 1.68 -9.33 10.15
N PRO A 72 1.55 -10.40 10.95
CA PRO A 72 2.57 -11.44 11.02
C PRO A 72 2.81 -12.10 9.67
N LEU A 73 4.08 -12.41 9.35
CA LEU A 73 4.46 -13.01 8.07
C LEU A 73 3.65 -14.28 7.75
N SER A 74 3.54 -15.21 8.71
CA SER A 74 2.80 -16.47 8.52
C SER A 74 1.31 -16.27 8.22
N HIS A 75 0.74 -15.19 8.75
CA HIS A 75 -0.65 -14.84 8.47
C HIS A 75 -0.79 -14.19 7.10
N LEU A 76 0.16 -13.33 6.75
CA LEU A 76 0.20 -12.67 5.44
C LEU A 76 0.42 -13.69 4.31
N GLN A 77 1.34 -14.63 4.46
CA GLN A 77 1.56 -15.73 3.51
C GLN A 77 0.27 -16.48 3.20
N LYS A 78 -0.46 -16.88 4.24
CA LYS A 78 -1.73 -17.63 4.09
C LYS A 78 -2.81 -16.88 3.30
N HIS A 79 -2.84 -15.54 3.35
CA HIS A 79 -3.93 -14.72 2.80
C HIS A 79 -3.53 -13.87 1.60
N ALA A 80 -2.25 -13.76 1.29
CA ALA A 80 -1.74 -12.95 0.18
C ALA A 80 -1.23 -13.77 -1.01
N GLU A 81 -0.95 -15.07 -0.83
CA GLU A 81 -0.50 -15.97 -1.91
C GLU A 81 -1.46 -16.01 -3.08
N ASP A 82 -2.76 -16.00 -2.83
CA ASP A 82 -3.81 -16.05 -3.87
C ASP A 82 -3.80 -14.83 -4.81
N HIS A 83 -3.12 -13.74 -4.44
CA HIS A 83 -3.01 -12.58 -5.32
C HIS A 83 -2.04 -12.79 -6.48
N HIS A 84 -1.08 -13.73 -6.38
CA HIS A 84 -0.02 -13.94 -7.36
C HIS A 84 0.63 -12.62 -7.81
N ALA A 85 0.92 -11.74 -6.84
CA ALA A 85 1.40 -10.40 -7.12
C ALA A 85 2.79 -10.42 -7.78
N PRO A 86 3.00 -9.72 -8.90
CA PRO A 86 4.30 -9.63 -9.56
C PRO A 86 5.24 -8.61 -8.87
N PHE A 87 4.97 -8.27 -7.62
CA PHE A 87 5.71 -7.30 -6.82
C PHE A 87 5.78 -7.75 -5.35
N ALA A 88 6.67 -7.11 -4.57
CA ALA A 88 6.91 -7.49 -3.19
C ALA A 88 5.71 -7.20 -2.27
N ILE A 89 5.34 -8.20 -1.45
CA ILE A 89 4.36 -8.08 -0.36
C ILE A 89 5.07 -8.41 0.95
N LEU A 90 5.18 -7.42 1.83
CA LEU A 90 6.03 -7.45 3.01
C LEU A 90 5.22 -7.43 4.30
N ALA A 91 5.75 -8.10 5.32
CA ALA A 91 5.19 -8.12 6.67
C ALA A 91 5.97 -7.20 7.61
N ASP A 92 5.31 -6.20 8.21
CA ASP A 92 5.84 -5.39 9.31
C ASP A 92 5.11 -5.75 10.62
N ASP A 93 5.33 -6.97 11.11
CA ASP A 93 4.69 -7.52 12.32
C ASP A 93 4.97 -6.68 13.58
N SER A 94 6.16 -6.12 13.65
CA SER A 94 6.58 -5.24 14.75
C SER A 94 6.01 -3.82 14.67
N ASN A 95 5.39 -3.46 13.54
CA ASN A 95 4.96 -2.11 13.23
C ASN A 95 6.09 -1.05 13.23
N ALA A 96 7.33 -1.49 13.00
CA ALA A 96 8.50 -0.62 13.07
C ALA A 96 8.42 0.51 12.05
N TYR A 97 8.08 0.20 10.79
CA TYR A 97 7.94 1.21 9.74
C TYR A 97 6.64 1.99 9.84
N TYR A 98 5.55 1.38 10.34
CA TYR A 98 4.30 2.12 10.64
C TYR A 98 4.54 3.24 11.65
N GLN A 99 5.29 2.96 12.72
CA GLN A 99 5.67 3.98 13.71
C GLN A 99 6.66 4.98 13.12
N ARG A 100 7.68 4.51 12.41
CA ARG A 100 8.76 5.32 11.87
C ARG A 100 8.29 6.36 10.85
N PHE A 101 7.33 5.98 10.00
CA PHE A 101 6.72 6.86 9.00
C PHE A 101 5.45 7.56 9.50
N ASN A 102 5.13 7.38 10.78
CA ASN A 102 3.95 7.97 11.41
C ASN A 102 2.67 7.70 10.61
N VAL A 103 2.46 6.41 10.29
CA VAL A 103 1.20 5.95 9.67
C VAL A 103 0.05 6.26 10.61
N GLU A 104 -0.92 7.03 10.13
CA GLU A 104 -2.03 7.50 10.96
C GLU A 104 -2.91 6.32 11.41
N ARG A 105 -3.36 6.38 12.66
CA ARG A 105 -4.37 5.47 13.24
C ARG A 105 -5.54 6.30 13.73
N SER A 106 -6.75 6.02 13.23
CA SER A 106 -7.93 6.83 13.54
C SER A 106 -9.21 6.01 13.60
N VAL A 107 -9.77 5.90 14.78
CA VAL A 107 -11.09 5.25 15.00
C VAL A 107 -12.19 6.01 14.26
N LEU A 108 -12.20 7.34 14.33
CA LEU A 108 -13.22 8.16 13.68
C LEU A 108 -13.21 8.03 12.16
N LYS A 109 -12.01 8.02 11.54
CA LYS A 109 -11.87 7.83 10.09
C LYS A 109 -12.33 6.43 9.69
N THR A 110 -11.99 5.41 10.47
CA THR A 110 -12.44 4.02 10.22
C THR A 110 -13.96 3.93 10.26
N ILE A 111 -14.63 4.47 11.28
CA ILE A 111 -16.10 4.43 11.36
C ILE A 111 -16.73 5.16 10.18
N LYS A 112 -16.26 6.37 9.87
CA LYS A 112 -16.75 7.15 8.71
C LYS A 112 -16.52 6.41 7.39
N GLY A 113 -15.37 5.80 7.21
CA GLY A 113 -15.02 5.02 6.05
C GLY A 113 -15.90 3.79 5.89
N PHE A 114 -16.14 3.02 6.95
CA PHE A 114 -17.06 1.88 6.94
C PHE A 114 -18.47 2.29 6.49
N ILE A 115 -19.00 3.40 7.00
CA ILE A 115 -20.34 3.89 6.61
C ILE A 115 -20.31 4.30 5.12
N LYS A 116 -19.35 5.11 4.71
CA LYS A 116 -19.23 5.63 3.34
C LYS A 116 -19.03 4.53 2.31
N ARG A 117 -18.20 3.52 2.66
CA ARG A 117 -17.77 2.43 1.75
C ARG A 117 -18.50 1.12 2.02
N PHE A 118 -19.62 1.16 2.74
CA PHE A 118 -20.38 -0.05 3.07
C PHE A 118 -20.74 -0.90 1.83
N PRO A 119 -21.21 -0.33 0.70
CA PRO A 119 -21.44 -1.11 -0.52
C PRO A 119 -20.17 -1.78 -1.06
N THR A 120 -19.02 -1.10 -0.99
CA THR A 120 -17.72 -1.66 -1.42
C THR A 120 -17.30 -2.81 -0.50
N LEU A 121 -17.55 -2.69 0.81
CA LEU A 121 -17.30 -3.77 1.78
C LEU A 121 -18.12 -5.02 1.45
N LEU A 122 -19.41 -4.86 1.20
CA LEU A 122 -20.29 -5.99 0.80
C LEU A 122 -19.81 -6.62 -0.50
N TYR A 123 -19.45 -5.83 -1.49
CA TYR A 123 -18.86 -6.34 -2.73
C TYR A 123 -17.58 -7.13 -2.48
N ALA A 124 -16.66 -6.61 -1.67
CA ALA A 124 -15.42 -7.29 -1.32
C ALA A 124 -15.66 -8.63 -0.63
N MET A 125 -16.61 -8.67 0.31
CA MET A 125 -16.93 -9.89 1.08
C MET A 125 -17.71 -10.92 0.24
N PHE A 126 -18.80 -10.53 -0.39
CA PHE A 126 -19.73 -11.46 -1.01
C PHE A 126 -19.43 -11.79 -2.48
N VAL A 127 -18.78 -10.86 -3.21
CA VAL A 127 -18.45 -11.07 -4.62
C VAL A 127 -17.00 -11.53 -4.79
N LYS A 128 -16.06 -10.94 -4.01
CA LYS A 128 -14.64 -11.28 -4.09
C LYS A 128 -14.18 -12.31 -3.05
N GLY A 129 -15.01 -12.62 -2.04
CA GLY A 129 -14.66 -13.58 -1.00
C GLY A 129 -13.65 -13.08 0.03
N TYR A 130 -13.39 -11.76 0.11
CA TYR A 130 -12.45 -11.19 1.07
C TYR A 130 -13.08 -10.99 2.43
N TRP A 131 -13.01 -12.01 3.27
CA TRP A 131 -13.57 -11.96 4.63
C TRP A 131 -12.55 -11.40 5.60
N PRO A 132 -12.96 -10.46 6.50
CA PRO A 132 -12.03 -9.76 7.40
C PRO A 132 -11.57 -10.59 8.60
N PHE A 133 -11.62 -11.90 8.55
CA PHE A 133 -11.29 -12.79 9.66
C PHE A 133 -10.30 -13.89 9.25
N PRO A 134 -9.38 -14.28 10.18
CA PRO A 134 -9.09 -13.69 11.49
C PRO A 134 -8.31 -12.36 11.33
N ILE A 135 -8.59 -11.38 12.21
CA ILE A 135 -7.87 -10.10 12.22
C ILE A 135 -6.57 -10.27 13.01
N LYS A 136 -5.43 -10.03 12.35
CA LYS A 136 -4.11 -9.94 12.99
C LYS A 136 -3.41 -8.70 12.43
N GLY A 137 -3.32 -7.65 13.24
CA GLY A 137 -2.86 -6.32 12.88
C GLY A 137 -3.84 -5.24 13.32
N ASN A 138 -3.53 -3.97 13.03
CA ASN A 138 -4.33 -2.84 13.49
C ASN A 138 -5.43 -2.47 12.49
N ILE A 139 -6.67 -2.49 12.94
CA ILE A 139 -7.84 -2.14 12.12
C ILE A 139 -8.02 -0.64 11.89
N PHE A 140 -7.33 0.19 12.67
CA PHE A 140 -7.46 1.65 12.63
C PHE A 140 -6.37 2.34 11.83
N SER A 141 -5.39 1.60 11.31
CA SER A 141 -4.34 2.15 10.45
C SER A 141 -4.96 2.69 9.16
N MET A 142 -4.57 3.91 8.78
CA MET A 142 -4.99 4.53 7.51
C MET A 142 -3.96 4.21 6.42
N PRO A 143 -4.38 4.10 5.16
CA PRO A 143 -3.45 3.95 4.05
C PRO A 143 -2.43 5.08 4.01
N LEU A 144 -1.17 4.71 3.77
CA LEU A 144 -0.10 5.65 3.44
C LEU A 144 0.57 5.15 2.16
N GLU A 145 0.65 6.01 1.16
CA GLU A 145 1.31 5.67 -0.10
C GLU A 145 2.37 6.70 -0.42
N ILE A 146 3.55 6.20 -0.79
CA ILE A 146 4.73 7.01 -1.08
C ILE A 146 5.23 6.64 -2.47
N LEU A 147 5.35 7.63 -3.35
CA LEU A 147 5.96 7.47 -4.65
C LEU A 147 7.39 7.98 -4.60
N ILE A 148 8.34 7.14 -4.98
CA ILE A 148 9.76 7.50 -5.07
C ILE A 148 10.28 7.31 -6.49
N ASP A 149 11.24 8.15 -6.87
CA ASP A 149 11.97 7.98 -8.14
C ASP A 149 13.09 6.93 -8.02
N GLY A 150 13.79 6.67 -9.13
CA GLY A 150 14.88 5.69 -9.18
C GLY A 150 16.11 6.03 -8.31
N LYS A 151 16.15 7.23 -7.73
CA LYS A 151 17.17 7.64 -6.75
C LYS A 151 16.69 7.47 -5.31
N GLY A 152 15.44 7.06 -5.11
CA GLY A 152 14.80 6.95 -3.80
C GLY A 152 14.31 8.29 -3.24
N ILE A 153 14.19 9.32 -4.09
CA ILE A 153 13.66 10.62 -3.69
C ILE A 153 12.14 10.59 -3.71
N ILE A 154 11.51 11.02 -2.62
CA ILE A 154 10.06 11.08 -2.48
C ILE A 154 9.48 12.14 -3.42
N GLN A 155 8.65 11.70 -4.37
CA GLN A 155 7.97 12.55 -5.34
C GLN A 155 6.54 12.90 -4.90
N HIS A 156 5.89 11.99 -4.17
CA HIS A 156 4.52 12.20 -3.67
C HIS A 156 4.26 11.40 -2.40
N ILE A 157 3.40 11.94 -1.53
CA ILE A 157 2.94 11.28 -0.31
C ILE A 157 1.42 11.42 -0.26
N HIS A 158 0.71 10.29 -0.27
CA HIS A 158 -0.72 10.22 -0.08
C HIS A 158 -1.05 9.66 1.29
N LYS A 159 -1.83 10.39 2.07
CA LYS A 159 -2.35 9.96 3.38
C LYS A 159 -3.84 9.73 3.27
N GLY A 160 -4.28 8.50 3.41
CA GLY A 160 -5.67 8.13 3.29
C GLY A 160 -6.58 8.85 4.29
N ARG A 161 -7.73 9.29 3.81
CA ARG A 161 -8.80 9.91 4.62
C ARG A 161 -9.75 8.89 5.24
N ASP A 162 -9.76 7.71 4.66
CA ASP A 162 -10.47 6.51 5.14
C ASP A 162 -9.69 5.25 4.71
N GLU A 163 -10.14 4.08 5.15
CA GLU A 163 -9.46 2.79 4.96
C GLU A 163 -9.37 2.30 3.50
N GLY A 164 -10.07 2.90 2.59
CA GLY A 164 -10.02 2.58 1.17
C GLY A 164 -9.59 3.77 0.31
N ASP A 165 -9.06 4.84 0.92
CA ASP A 165 -8.60 6.03 0.22
C ASP A 165 -7.12 5.84 -0.19
N HIS A 166 -6.93 5.24 -1.36
CA HIS A 166 -5.65 5.03 -2.02
C HIS A 166 -5.48 5.96 -3.22
N LEU A 167 -4.26 6.12 -3.70
CA LEU A 167 -4.01 6.75 -5.00
C LEU A 167 -4.81 6.03 -6.09
N SER A 168 -5.37 6.79 -7.00
CA SER A 168 -6.07 6.21 -8.14
C SER A 168 -5.09 5.50 -9.07
N LEU A 169 -5.56 4.45 -9.76
CA LEU A 169 -4.74 3.75 -10.74
C LEU A 169 -4.20 4.69 -11.82
N ASP A 170 -4.95 5.73 -12.19
CA ASP A 170 -4.51 6.70 -13.18
C ASP A 170 -3.35 7.57 -12.67
N GLU A 171 -3.35 7.94 -11.39
CA GLU A 171 -2.23 8.65 -10.77
C GLU A 171 -0.99 7.77 -10.72
N VAL A 172 -1.14 6.50 -10.31
CA VAL A 172 -0.04 5.53 -10.29
C VAL A 172 0.50 5.29 -11.71
N LYS A 173 -0.37 5.13 -12.72
CA LYS A 173 0.02 4.98 -14.14
C LYS A 173 0.77 6.21 -14.67
N LYS A 174 0.28 7.41 -14.37
CA LYS A 174 0.96 8.65 -14.76
C LYS A 174 2.33 8.73 -14.13
N PHE A 175 2.43 8.45 -12.82
CA PHE A 175 3.72 8.46 -12.15
C PHE A 175 4.68 7.41 -12.72
N SER A 176 4.22 6.18 -12.97
CA SER A 176 5.06 5.12 -13.52
C SER A 176 5.73 5.53 -14.83
N LYS A 177 5.01 6.27 -15.67
CA LYS A 177 5.50 6.74 -16.99
C LYS A 177 6.32 8.03 -16.91
N LEU A 178 5.81 9.02 -16.17
CA LEU A 178 6.36 10.39 -16.19
C LEU A 178 7.31 10.69 -15.01
N GLY A 179 7.29 9.88 -13.94
CA GLY A 179 8.06 10.13 -12.71
C GLY A 179 7.50 11.24 -11.83
N SER A 180 6.37 11.83 -12.20
CA SER A 180 5.68 12.88 -11.42
C SER A 180 4.17 12.73 -11.56
N ILE A 181 3.44 13.14 -10.52
CA ILE A 181 1.98 13.33 -10.62
C ILE A 181 1.75 14.81 -10.92
N PRO A 182 1.11 15.17 -12.03
CA PRO A 182 0.72 16.55 -12.27
C PRO A 182 -0.16 17.03 -11.11
N LEU A 183 0.19 18.17 -10.51
CA LEU A 183 -0.65 18.80 -9.48
C LEU A 183 -2.03 19.03 -10.10
N ASN A 184 -3.02 18.28 -9.64
CA ASN A 184 -4.41 18.60 -9.94
C ASN A 184 -4.77 19.89 -9.20
N ILE A 185 -4.78 21.03 -9.91
CA ILE A 185 -5.11 22.36 -9.39
C ILE A 185 -6.60 22.43 -8.94
N ASN A 186 -7.35 21.34 -9.02
CA ASN A 186 -8.79 21.26 -8.77
C ASN A 186 -9.18 20.56 -7.45
N ASN A 187 -8.44 20.72 -6.38
CA ASN A 187 -8.92 20.38 -5.04
C ASN A 187 -9.10 21.67 -4.22
N LYS A 188 -10.17 22.41 -4.53
CA LYS A 188 -10.81 23.34 -3.59
C LYS A 188 -11.92 22.64 -2.82
#